data_81ec533ec5ea7a45688891de33df46f8
#
_entry.id   81ec533ec5ea7a45688891de33df46f8
#
_cell.length_a   1.000
_cell.length_b   1.000
_cell.length_c   1.000
_cell.angle_alpha   90.00
_cell.angle_beta   90.00
_cell.angle_gamma   90.00
#
_symmetry.space_group_name_H-M   'P 1'
#
loop_
_entity.id
_entity.type
_entity.pdbx_description
1 polymer ?
#
loop_
_entity_poly.entity_id
_entity_poly.type
_entity_poly.pdbx_seq_one_letter_code
_entity_poly.pdbx_strand_id
1 'polypeptide(L)'
;MSAKKGRTQRRRVQSSGRRLKTAISREARTAYAEVQTGVHKLEKSIADIRRRAAGAERQVEVDARRQIRELRGQARAQMRALEARRREAARVLKRISVSAGESWRDAKRAADSILDEARTTAASVVDRFRRAVKA
;
A
#
# COMPACT_ATOMS: atom_id res chain seq x y z
N MET A 1 -25.90 20.56 40.51
CA MET A 1 -26.04 21.46 39.37
C MET A 1 -24.72 21.86 38.70
N SER A 2 -23.59 21.80 39.37
CA SER A 2 -22.27 22.04 38.79
C SER A 2 -21.87 20.98 37.70
N ALA A 3 -22.42 19.76 37.80
CA ALA A 3 -22.18 18.70 36.83
C ALA A 3 -22.73 18.98 35.42
N LYS A 4 -23.85 19.75 35.29
CA LYS A 4 -24.41 20.14 33.99
C LYS A 4 -23.57 21.21 33.29
N LYS A 5 -22.98 22.17 34.02
CA LYS A 5 -22.07 23.17 33.42
C LYS A 5 -20.76 22.57 32.96
N GLY A 6 -20.21 21.61 33.69
CA GLY A 6 -19.00 20.89 33.29
C GLY A 6 -19.20 20.02 32.03
N ARG A 7 -20.35 19.37 31.87
CA ARG A 7 -20.69 18.59 30.68
C ARG A 7 -20.85 19.47 29.45
N THR A 8 -21.44 20.66 29.56
CA THR A 8 -21.61 21.59 28.43
C THR A 8 -20.28 22.18 27.99
N GLN A 9 -19.38 22.51 28.89
CA GLN A 9 -18.02 22.94 28.53
C GLN A 9 -17.20 21.85 27.87
N ARG A 10 -17.27 20.63 28.36
CA ARG A 10 -16.61 19.47 27.74
C ARG A 10 -17.13 19.22 26.32
N ARG A 11 -18.43 19.35 26.07
CA ARG A 11 -19.03 19.26 24.75
C ARG A 11 -18.56 20.37 23.80
N ARG A 12 -18.43 21.62 24.27
CA ARG A 12 -17.92 22.74 23.46
C ARG A 12 -16.46 22.56 23.11
N VAL A 13 -15.61 22.11 24.00
CA VAL A 13 -14.20 21.82 23.77
C VAL A 13 -14.07 20.63 22.80
N GLN A 14 -14.89 19.60 22.93
CA GLN A 14 -14.91 18.47 22.03
C GLN A 14 -15.40 18.86 20.62
N SER A 15 -16.40 19.75 20.50
CA SER A 15 -16.89 20.20 19.20
C SER A 15 -15.90 21.14 18.49
N SER A 16 -15.20 22.01 19.24
CA SER A 16 -14.11 22.83 18.68
C SER A 16 -12.93 21.97 18.25
N GLY A 17 -12.53 20.98 19.03
CA GLY A 17 -11.52 20.00 18.70
C GLY A 17 -11.93 19.13 17.50
N ARG A 18 -13.21 18.78 17.39
CA ARG A 18 -13.75 18.05 16.23
C ARG A 18 -13.75 18.89 14.96
N ARG A 19 -14.04 20.20 15.04
CA ARG A 19 -13.99 21.10 13.88
C ARG A 19 -12.56 21.29 13.38
N LEU A 20 -11.60 21.48 14.27
CA LEU A 20 -10.18 21.54 13.93
C LEU A 20 -9.68 20.21 13.35
N LYS A 21 -10.06 19.08 13.97
CA LYS A 21 -9.77 17.73 13.45
C LYS A 21 -10.45 17.50 12.10
N THR A 22 -11.65 18.05 11.87
CA THR A 22 -12.36 17.88 10.59
C THR A 22 -11.71 18.70 9.48
N ALA A 23 -11.20 19.90 9.75
CA ALA A 23 -10.48 20.71 8.76
C ALA A 23 -9.14 20.08 8.37
N ILE A 24 -8.35 19.61 9.35
CA ILE A 24 -7.12 18.85 9.15
C ILE A 24 -7.43 17.48 8.54
N SER A 25 -8.55 16.85 8.95
CA SER A 25 -8.93 15.52 8.51
C SER A 25 -9.42 15.43 7.06
N ARG A 26 -9.79 16.55 6.41
CA ARG A 26 -10.09 16.53 4.96
C ARG A 26 -8.86 16.21 4.13
N GLU A 27 -7.75 16.91 4.37
CA GLU A 27 -6.48 16.65 3.70
C GLU A 27 -5.93 15.28 4.08
N ALA A 28 -6.03 14.91 5.36
CA ALA A 28 -5.63 13.59 5.85
C ALA A 28 -6.49 12.47 5.23
N ARG A 29 -7.79 12.68 5.05
CA ARG A 29 -8.69 11.74 4.36
C ARG A 29 -8.31 11.58 2.89
N THR A 30 -7.96 12.67 2.22
CA THR A 30 -7.48 12.62 0.84
C THR A 30 -6.18 11.83 0.75
N ALA A 31 -5.24 12.10 1.65
CA ALA A 31 -3.98 11.36 1.74
C ALA A 31 -4.21 9.87 2.03
N TYR A 32 -5.12 9.56 2.96
CA TYR A 32 -5.52 8.19 3.28
C TYR A 32 -6.09 7.47 2.05
N ALA A 33 -7.01 8.12 1.33
CA ALA A 33 -7.62 7.56 0.14
C ALA A 33 -6.60 7.30 -0.97
N GLU A 34 -5.64 8.20 -1.17
CA GLU A 34 -4.57 8.03 -2.16
C GLU A 34 -3.66 6.85 -1.81
N VAL A 35 -3.25 6.74 -0.54
CA VAL A 35 -2.42 5.62 -0.07
C VAL A 35 -3.20 4.31 -0.15
N GLN A 36 -4.46 4.31 0.23
CA GLN A 36 -5.34 3.14 0.12
C GLN A 36 -5.46 2.66 -1.34
N THR A 37 -5.63 3.59 -2.27
CA THR A 37 -5.65 3.29 -3.70
C THR A 37 -4.32 2.69 -4.16
N GLY A 38 -3.20 3.24 -3.69
CA GLY A 38 -1.87 2.71 -3.97
C GLY A 38 -1.66 1.30 -3.44
N VAL A 39 -2.12 1.02 -2.23
CA VAL A 39 -2.07 -0.32 -1.61
C VAL A 39 -2.90 -1.31 -2.43
N HIS A 40 -4.12 -0.94 -2.85
CA HIS A 40 -4.97 -1.79 -3.70
C HIS A 40 -4.32 -2.06 -5.06
N LYS A 41 -3.68 -1.07 -5.68
CA LYS A 41 -2.95 -1.27 -6.93
C LYS A 41 -1.79 -2.24 -6.74
N LEU A 42 -1.06 -2.14 -5.63
CA LEU A 42 0.02 -3.07 -5.30
C LEU A 42 -0.50 -4.48 -5.08
N GLU A 43 -1.61 -4.66 -4.39
CA GLU A 43 -2.26 -5.96 -4.19
C GLU A 43 -2.64 -6.59 -5.53
N LYS A 44 -3.19 -5.81 -6.47
CA LYS A 44 -3.50 -6.27 -7.83
C LYS A 44 -2.24 -6.68 -8.59
N SER A 45 -1.16 -5.91 -8.46
CA SER A 45 0.13 -6.23 -9.09
C SER A 45 0.70 -7.55 -8.55
N ILE A 46 0.63 -7.76 -7.24
CA ILE A 46 1.06 -9.01 -6.59
C ILE A 46 0.23 -10.19 -7.12
N ALA A 47 -1.09 -10.04 -7.21
CA ALA A 47 -1.98 -11.06 -7.75
C ALA A 47 -1.68 -11.37 -9.21
N ASP A 48 -1.37 -10.35 -10.02
CA ASP A 48 -0.97 -10.51 -11.43
C ASP A 48 0.35 -11.29 -11.56
N ILE A 49 1.34 -10.96 -10.73
CA ILE A 49 2.61 -11.69 -10.70
C ILE A 49 2.38 -13.18 -10.39
N ARG A 50 1.54 -13.48 -9.39
CA ARG A 50 1.21 -14.85 -9.00
C ARG A 50 0.58 -15.62 -10.16
N ARG A 51 -0.35 -15.00 -10.88
CA ARG A 51 -1.00 -15.62 -12.05
C ARG A 51 -0.02 -15.87 -13.17
N ARG A 52 0.85 -14.92 -13.49
CA ARG A 52 1.87 -15.05 -14.51
C ARG A 52 2.88 -16.13 -14.15
N ALA A 53 3.33 -16.16 -12.90
CA ALA A 53 4.26 -17.18 -12.41
C ALA A 53 3.64 -18.58 -12.48
N ALA A 54 2.37 -18.72 -12.15
CA ALA A 54 1.67 -20.00 -12.20
C ALA A 54 1.43 -20.49 -13.65
N GLY A 55 1.15 -19.54 -14.58
CA GLY A 55 0.84 -19.87 -15.97
C GLY A 55 2.06 -19.94 -16.92
N ALA A 56 3.19 -19.37 -16.51
CA ALA A 56 4.34 -19.17 -17.40
C ALA A 56 4.90 -20.49 -17.95
N GLU A 57 4.99 -21.55 -17.15
CA GLU A 57 5.49 -22.85 -17.60
C GLU A 57 4.63 -23.48 -18.69
N ARG A 58 3.32 -23.18 -18.69
CA ARG A 58 2.38 -23.71 -19.70
C ARG A 58 2.47 -22.98 -21.03
N GLN A 59 3.00 -21.74 -21.01
CA GLN A 59 3.07 -20.88 -22.20
C GLN A 59 4.38 -21.01 -22.97
N VAL A 60 5.36 -21.73 -22.41
CA VAL A 60 6.67 -21.91 -23.04
C VAL A 60 6.93 -23.37 -23.37
N GLU A 61 7.84 -23.59 -24.33
CA GLU A 61 8.30 -24.93 -24.70
C GLU A 61 9.06 -25.60 -23.55
N VAL A 62 9.19 -26.92 -23.62
CA VAL A 62 9.82 -27.76 -22.59
C VAL A 62 11.22 -27.26 -22.23
N ASP A 63 11.99 -26.85 -23.25
CA ASP A 63 13.38 -26.40 -23.05
C ASP A 63 13.47 -25.08 -22.28
N ALA A 64 12.47 -24.21 -22.40
CA ALA A 64 12.41 -22.93 -21.70
C ALA A 64 11.82 -23.03 -20.28
N ARG A 65 11.23 -24.17 -19.94
CA ARG A 65 10.59 -24.36 -18.60
C ARG A 65 11.57 -24.24 -17.45
N ARG A 66 12.83 -24.65 -17.64
CA ARG A 66 13.88 -24.51 -16.63
C ARG A 66 14.13 -23.03 -16.30
N GLN A 67 14.22 -22.17 -17.30
CA GLN A 67 14.39 -20.73 -17.13
C GLN A 67 13.19 -20.11 -16.39
N ILE A 68 11.98 -20.56 -16.73
CA ILE A 68 10.76 -20.11 -16.04
C ILE A 68 10.77 -20.54 -14.57
N ARG A 69 11.22 -21.73 -14.25
CA ARG A 69 11.33 -22.19 -12.84
C ARG A 69 12.34 -21.36 -12.05
N GLU A 70 13.49 -21.04 -12.65
CA GLU A 70 14.49 -20.16 -12.03
C GLU A 70 13.93 -18.76 -11.81
N LEU A 71 13.24 -18.22 -12.81
CA LEU A 71 12.58 -16.91 -12.71
C LEU A 71 11.50 -16.91 -11.60
N ARG A 72 10.73 -17.98 -11.48
CA ARG A 72 9.75 -18.14 -10.39
C ARG A 72 10.41 -18.17 -9.03
N GLY A 73 11.54 -18.85 -8.91
CA GLY A 73 12.33 -18.87 -7.67
C GLY A 73 12.80 -17.47 -7.26
N GLN A 74 13.33 -16.70 -8.21
CA GLN A 74 13.72 -15.31 -8.02
C GLN A 74 12.51 -14.43 -7.68
N ALA A 75 11.40 -14.64 -8.38
CA ALA A 75 10.17 -13.88 -8.17
C ALA A 75 9.60 -14.12 -6.76
N ARG A 76 9.75 -15.31 -6.18
CA ARG A 76 9.30 -15.58 -4.81
C ARG A 76 9.97 -14.67 -3.79
N ALA A 77 11.27 -14.43 -3.89
CA ALA A 77 11.98 -13.52 -3.01
C ALA A 77 11.47 -12.09 -3.17
N GLN A 78 11.26 -11.65 -4.41
CA GLN A 78 10.71 -10.32 -4.71
C GLN A 78 9.25 -10.20 -4.26
N MET A 79 8.46 -11.27 -4.38
CA MET A 79 7.08 -11.31 -3.87
C MET A 79 7.03 -11.15 -2.35
N ARG A 80 7.95 -11.77 -1.61
CA ARG A 80 8.07 -11.59 -0.16
C ARG A 80 8.40 -10.14 0.19
N ALA A 81 9.30 -9.52 -0.57
CA ALA A 81 9.63 -8.11 -0.40
C ALA A 81 8.42 -7.21 -0.69
N LEU A 82 7.65 -7.49 -1.74
CA LEU A 82 6.44 -6.75 -2.09
C LEU A 82 5.36 -6.90 -1.01
N GLU A 83 5.17 -8.11 -0.46
CA GLU A 83 4.25 -8.34 0.65
C GLU A 83 4.66 -7.58 1.92
N ALA A 84 5.97 -7.52 2.20
CA ALA A 84 6.50 -6.73 3.31
C ALA A 84 6.24 -5.23 3.10
N ARG A 85 6.45 -4.73 1.89
CA ARG A 85 6.15 -3.33 1.52
C ARG A 85 4.66 -3.01 1.64
N ARG A 86 3.82 -3.93 1.19
CA ARG A 86 2.37 -3.78 1.33
C ARG A 86 1.96 -3.65 2.80
N ARG A 87 2.49 -4.51 3.66
CA ARG A 87 2.23 -4.46 5.11
C ARG A 87 2.74 -3.18 5.75
N GLU A 88 3.91 -2.73 5.32
CA GLU A 88 4.50 -1.48 5.79
C GLU A 88 3.64 -0.28 5.37
N ALA A 89 3.19 -0.22 4.12
CA ALA A 89 2.29 0.81 3.63
C ALA A 89 0.94 0.79 4.38
N ALA A 90 0.40 -0.38 4.67
CA ALA A 90 -0.83 -0.54 5.45
C ALA A 90 -0.67 -0.01 6.89
N ARG A 91 0.50 -0.24 7.50
CA ARG A 91 0.82 0.34 8.83
C ARG A 91 0.92 1.85 8.79
N VAL A 92 1.52 2.41 7.75
CA VAL A 92 1.59 3.87 7.55
C VAL A 92 0.19 4.43 7.34
N LEU A 93 -0.66 3.74 6.59
CA LEU A 93 -2.06 4.10 6.39
C LEU A 93 -2.79 4.23 7.72
N LYS A 94 -2.57 3.28 8.64
CA LYS A 94 -3.12 3.35 9.99
C LYS A 94 -2.60 4.55 10.77
N ARG A 95 -1.32 4.90 10.62
CA ARG A 95 -0.74 6.11 11.25
C ARG A 95 -1.42 7.39 10.74
N ILE A 96 -1.70 7.50 9.44
CA ILE A 96 -2.43 8.64 8.87
C ILE A 96 -3.80 8.77 9.55
N SER A 97 -4.51 7.66 9.74
CA SER A 97 -5.86 7.66 10.31
C SER A 97 -5.92 8.11 11.77
N VAL A 98 -4.82 7.93 12.53
CA VAL A 98 -4.73 8.29 13.96
C VAL A 98 -3.85 9.50 14.24
N SER A 99 -3.27 10.12 13.21
CA SER A 99 -2.38 11.26 13.35
C SER A 99 -3.12 12.51 13.83
N ALA A 100 -2.50 13.21 14.77
CA ALA A 100 -2.91 14.54 15.21
C ALA A 100 -2.05 15.60 14.51
N GLY A 101 -2.63 16.77 14.22
CA GLY A 101 -1.91 17.88 13.60
C GLY A 101 -1.46 17.54 12.17
N GLU A 102 -0.22 17.90 11.84
CA GLU A 102 0.36 17.74 10.49
C GLU A 102 1.21 16.48 10.31
N SER A 103 1.32 15.63 11.34
CA SER A 103 2.15 14.43 11.30
C SER A 103 1.72 13.43 10.21
N TRP A 104 0.49 13.51 9.72
CA TRP A 104 0.02 12.72 8.58
C TRP A 104 0.81 12.98 7.30
N ARG A 105 1.40 14.17 7.14
CA ARG A 105 2.20 14.51 5.95
C ARG A 105 3.46 13.69 5.85
N ASP A 106 4.16 13.51 6.99
CA ASP A 106 5.35 12.66 7.05
C ASP A 106 5.00 11.20 6.79
N ALA A 107 3.89 10.73 7.35
CA ALA A 107 3.39 9.39 7.12
C ALA A 107 3.02 9.18 5.64
N LYS A 108 2.36 10.16 5.00
CA LYS A 108 2.03 10.09 3.57
C LYS A 108 3.28 10.01 2.69
N ARG A 109 4.30 10.83 2.98
CA ARG A 109 5.57 10.77 2.23
C ARG A 109 6.25 9.42 2.34
N ALA A 110 6.26 8.85 3.55
CA ALA A 110 6.79 7.51 3.78
C ALA A 110 6.02 6.45 2.98
N ALA A 111 4.69 6.52 2.99
CA ALA A 111 3.84 5.61 2.22
C ALA A 111 4.06 5.75 0.71
N ASP A 112 4.13 6.96 0.19
CA ASP A 112 4.38 7.23 -1.23
C ASP A 112 5.72 6.64 -1.68
N SER A 113 6.77 6.81 -0.88
CA SER A 113 8.10 6.24 -1.15
C SER A 113 8.05 4.71 -1.17
N ILE A 114 7.41 4.09 -0.18
CA ILE A 114 7.26 2.62 -0.10
C ILE A 114 6.51 2.09 -1.33
N LEU A 115 5.41 2.74 -1.70
CA LEU A 115 4.56 2.32 -2.83
C LEU A 115 5.25 2.54 -4.17
N ASP A 116 6.01 3.61 -4.34
CA ASP A 116 6.76 3.86 -5.57
C ASP A 116 7.85 2.81 -5.78
N GLU A 117 8.61 2.47 -4.74
CA GLU A 117 9.61 1.40 -4.79
C GLU A 117 8.95 0.05 -5.11
N ALA A 118 7.84 -0.25 -4.44
CA ALA A 118 7.10 -1.50 -4.67
C ALA A 118 6.55 -1.57 -6.11
N ARG A 119 6.03 -0.47 -6.64
CA ARG A 119 5.54 -0.39 -8.02
C ARG A 119 6.64 -0.67 -9.03
N THR A 120 7.81 -0.08 -8.83
CA THR A 120 8.99 -0.29 -9.68
C THR A 120 9.41 -1.75 -9.66
N THR A 121 9.49 -2.35 -8.48
CA THR A 121 9.83 -3.77 -8.31
C THR A 121 8.80 -4.67 -8.98
N ALA A 122 7.51 -4.42 -8.76
CA ALA A 122 6.43 -5.20 -9.36
C ALA A 122 6.45 -5.13 -10.89
N ALA A 123 6.64 -3.94 -11.45
CA ALA A 123 6.74 -3.74 -12.90
C ALA A 123 7.94 -4.50 -13.49
N SER A 124 9.08 -4.49 -12.81
CA SER A 124 10.28 -5.23 -13.22
C SER A 124 10.02 -6.75 -13.25
N VAL A 125 9.36 -7.29 -12.23
CA VAL A 125 9.03 -8.73 -12.17
C VAL A 125 8.07 -9.12 -13.30
N VAL A 126 7.01 -8.35 -13.52
CA VAL A 126 6.07 -8.58 -14.62
C VAL A 126 6.76 -8.55 -15.97
N ASP A 127 7.65 -7.59 -16.18
CA ASP A 127 8.40 -7.44 -17.44
C ASP A 127 9.30 -8.65 -17.70
N ARG A 128 9.97 -9.17 -16.69
CA ARG A 128 10.78 -10.40 -16.81
C ARG A 128 9.94 -11.60 -17.25
N PHE A 129 8.76 -11.81 -16.69
CA PHE A 129 7.86 -12.87 -17.11
C PHE A 129 7.36 -12.67 -18.54
N ARG A 130 7.02 -11.45 -18.93
CA ARG A 130 6.61 -11.13 -20.30
C ARG A 130 7.70 -11.47 -21.31
N ARG A 131 8.93 -11.09 -21.04
CA ARG A 131 10.07 -11.36 -21.92
C ARG A 131 10.35 -12.85 -22.00
N ALA A 132 10.30 -13.56 -20.89
CA ALA A 132 10.54 -14.99 -20.85
C ALA A 132 9.49 -15.78 -21.65
N VAL A 133 8.23 -15.38 -21.59
CA VAL A 133 7.12 -16.01 -22.32
C VAL A 133 7.18 -15.70 -23.83
N LYS A 134 7.61 -14.48 -24.20
CA LYS A 134 7.74 -14.10 -25.62
C LYS A 134 8.97 -14.67 -26.32
N ALA A 135 10.00 -14.99 -25.57
CA ALA A 135 11.19 -15.63 -26.11
C ALA A 135 10.94 -17.13 -26.34
#